data_9366b1f96d5672b50298084670e4400c
#
_entry.id   9366b1f96d5672b50298084670e4400c
#
_cell.length_a   1.000
_cell.length_b   1.000
_cell.length_c   1.000
_cell.angle_alpha   90.00
_cell.angle_beta   90.00
_cell.angle_gamma   90.00
#
_symmetry.space_group_name_H-M   'P 1'
#
loop_
_entity.id
_entity.type
_entity.pdbx_description
1 polymer ?
#
loop_
_entity_poly.entity_id
_entity_poly.type
_entity_poly.pdbx_seq_one_letter_code
_entity_poly.pdbx_strand_id
1 'polypeptide(L)'
;ILFVTGNGSVTNFPFVPTLKITTTTRRHELLIHEMDINAGRYLDGEPMDALAAEAFALTLATASGRRTKGEHAGHSQVSLWRNWAQTDTSRLAELRARVAPDGIPLLRADASRAADQEIEPVKIFRTETGFATERIGLVLPTSLCSSQISRLAADRLNEKQIGHGQGISRFVALAHTEACGSSGEALFQMLGRSYRGYLTHPNVAAALLLEHGCEKITNDVMHHELKSADLPADRFGWASVQLDGGIAKALDKIEGWFTERLESLAPAAPVAANLGALAVGLMTAAPVSDGTASAFASVARTIVALGGSVLIPESDPLLANAVFRDGVLGPIVPHPTLAYGQPLAQPGLHIVASETDHWVENLTGIGACGAHLLLTIVSGHARQGHPMLAVIQVAESSQRAAIAADDIDFFLSGEAASDQAALEKLLADVAGGERTAAASAQGFVDFQFTRGLLGVTS
;
A
#
# COMPACT_ATOMS: atom_id res chain seq x y z
N ILE A 1 16.18 17.44 21.06
CA ILE A 1 14.95 18.12 20.57
C ILE A 1 13.94 18.19 21.72
N LEU A 2 13.33 19.36 21.93
CA LEU A 2 12.17 19.53 22.80
C LEU A 2 10.92 19.62 21.90
N PHE A 3 10.05 18.60 21.99
CA PHE A 3 8.86 18.49 21.16
C PHE A 3 7.60 18.65 22.00
N VAL A 4 6.92 19.78 21.84
CA VAL A 4 5.67 20.09 22.56
C VAL A 4 4.48 19.65 21.74
N THR A 5 3.57 18.90 22.35
CA THR A 5 2.38 18.37 21.70
C THR A 5 1.13 18.50 22.56
N GLY A 6 0.05 19.06 22.00
CA GLY A 6 -1.28 19.08 22.62
C GLY A 6 -2.00 17.73 22.49
N ASN A 7 -1.82 17.06 21.36
CA ASN A 7 -2.53 15.82 21.01
C ASN A 7 -1.79 14.53 21.39
N GLY A 8 -0.56 14.62 21.93
CA GLY A 8 0.20 13.45 22.35
C GLY A 8 0.86 12.70 21.19
N SER A 9 1.39 13.42 20.18
CA SER A 9 2.16 12.79 19.12
C SER A 9 3.38 12.06 19.67
N VAL A 10 3.56 10.80 19.29
CA VAL A 10 4.68 9.95 19.72
C VAL A 10 5.90 10.08 18.83
N THR A 11 5.88 10.98 17.86
CA THR A 11 6.98 11.19 16.90
C THR A 11 8.32 11.34 17.62
N ASN A 12 9.32 10.61 17.13
CA ASN A 12 10.67 10.63 17.65
C ASN A 12 11.66 10.69 16.47
N PHE A 13 12.82 11.31 16.68
CA PHE A 13 13.84 11.44 15.66
C PHE A 13 14.95 10.39 15.87
N PRO A 14 15.41 9.67 14.82
CA PRO A 14 16.29 8.52 15.00
C PRO A 14 17.72 8.87 15.45
N PHE A 15 18.21 10.07 15.13
CA PHE A 15 19.61 10.47 15.40
C PHE A 15 19.76 11.41 16.59
N VAL A 16 18.67 12.06 17.01
CA VAL A 16 18.71 13.04 18.10
C VAL A 16 17.61 12.74 19.09
N PRO A 17 17.95 12.54 20.39
CA PRO A 17 16.96 12.31 21.42
C PRO A 17 15.86 13.37 21.41
N THR A 18 14.60 12.93 21.46
CA THR A 18 13.44 13.82 21.45
C THR A 18 12.70 13.70 22.77
N LEU A 19 12.76 14.75 23.60
CA LEU A 19 11.96 14.89 24.81
C LEU A 19 10.56 15.38 24.43
N LYS A 20 9.56 14.54 24.65
CA LYS A 20 8.17 14.85 24.35
C LYS A 20 7.47 15.44 25.55
N ILE A 21 6.84 16.59 25.34
CA ILE A 21 6.19 17.41 26.36
C ILE A 21 4.71 17.50 26.03
N THR A 22 3.85 16.94 26.88
CA THR A 22 2.40 17.10 26.75
C THR A 22 1.89 18.30 27.53
N THR A 23 0.87 18.96 26.98
CA THR A 23 0.28 20.17 27.56
C THR A 23 -0.92 19.90 28.47
N THR A 24 -1.32 18.63 28.63
CA THR A 24 -2.42 18.24 29.57
C THR A 24 -2.04 16.97 30.33
N THR A 25 -2.35 16.92 31.61
CA THR A 25 -2.09 15.77 32.49
C THR A 25 -2.83 14.53 32.01
N ARG A 26 -4.09 14.65 31.60
CA ARG A 26 -4.86 13.53 31.09
C ARG A 26 -4.15 12.86 29.90
N ARG A 27 -3.57 13.63 28.97
CA ARG A 27 -2.87 13.07 27.81
C ARG A 27 -1.53 12.43 28.22
N HIS A 28 -0.85 13.01 29.19
CA HIS A 28 0.36 12.43 29.74
C HIS A 28 0.10 11.06 30.38
N GLU A 29 -0.99 10.93 31.15
CA GLU A 29 -1.36 9.68 31.82
C GLU A 29 -1.70 8.57 30.82
N LEU A 30 -2.41 8.89 29.73
CA LEU A 30 -2.71 7.93 28.65
C LEU A 30 -1.44 7.43 27.97
N LEU A 31 -0.43 8.27 27.81
CA LEU A 31 0.81 8.00 27.09
C LEU A 31 2.03 8.07 28.00
N ILE A 32 1.89 7.57 29.22
CA ILE A 32 2.90 7.71 30.25
C ILE A 32 4.24 7.06 29.89
N HIS A 33 4.23 6.07 29.01
CA HIS A 33 5.43 5.37 28.53
C HIS A 33 6.06 6.03 27.31
N GLU A 34 5.39 6.97 26.67
CA GLU A 34 5.83 7.68 25.47
C GLU A 34 6.16 9.16 25.71
N MET A 35 5.56 9.80 26.74
CA MET A 35 5.72 11.22 27.03
C MET A 35 6.67 11.45 28.19
N ASP A 36 7.68 12.27 27.97
CA ASP A 36 8.76 12.50 28.95
C ASP A 36 8.38 13.51 30.02
N ILE A 37 7.66 14.59 29.64
CA ILE A 37 7.35 15.73 30.52
C ILE A 37 5.85 16.02 30.48
N ASN A 38 5.24 16.15 31.66
CA ASN A 38 3.87 16.61 31.83
C ASN A 38 3.83 18.13 32.14
N ALA A 39 3.76 18.96 31.10
CA ALA A 39 3.56 20.40 31.26
C ALA A 39 2.10 20.75 31.59
N GLY A 40 1.15 19.81 31.49
CA GLY A 40 -0.25 19.99 31.90
C GLY A 40 -0.40 20.29 33.40
N ARG A 41 0.56 19.89 34.24
CA ARG A 41 0.61 20.21 35.67
C ARG A 41 0.54 21.73 35.93
N TYR A 42 0.97 22.55 34.97
CA TYR A 42 0.77 24.00 35.06
C TYR A 42 -0.72 24.38 35.15
N LEU A 43 -1.56 23.71 34.36
CA LEU A 43 -3.01 23.93 34.40
C LEU A 43 -3.63 23.38 35.72
N ASP A 44 -2.95 22.41 36.33
CA ASP A 44 -3.35 21.82 37.61
C ASP A 44 -2.82 22.61 38.80
N GLY A 45 -2.16 23.77 38.58
CA GLY A 45 -1.74 24.72 39.59
C GLY A 45 -0.27 24.65 40.03
N GLU A 46 0.54 23.84 39.34
CA GLU A 46 1.99 23.79 39.64
C GLU A 46 2.72 25.01 39.04
N PRO A 47 3.66 25.62 39.77
CA PRO A 47 4.41 26.78 39.28
C PRO A 47 5.22 26.47 38.01
N MET A 48 5.21 27.38 37.02
CA MET A 48 5.97 27.22 35.78
C MET A 48 7.47 27.03 36.03
N ASP A 49 8.05 27.74 37.02
CA ASP A 49 9.47 27.64 37.35
C ASP A 49 9.88 26.23 37.80
N ALA A 50 9.00 25.52 38.52
CA ALA A 50 9.24 24.15 38.95
C ALA A 50 9.26 23.20 37.74
N LEU A 51 8.30 23.34 36.83
CA LEU A 51 8.24 22.57 35.57
C LEU A 51 9.42 22.87 34.67
N ALA A 52 9.82 24.14 34.58
CA ALA A 52 10.98 24.53 33.78
C ALA A 52 12.29 23.95 34.35
N ALA A 53 12.46 23.94 35.67
CA ALA A 53 13.62 23.31 36.31
C ALA A 53 13.70 21.81 36.07
N GLU A 54 12.57 21.10 36.16
CA GLU A 54 12.47 19.66 35.82
C GLU A 54 12.81 19.40 34.36
N ALA A 55 12.22 20.15 33.44
CA ALA A 55 12.47 20.02 32.00
C ALA A 55 13.95 20.29 31.66
N PHE A 56 14.57 21.28 32.29
CA PHE A 56 15.98 21.61 32.11
C PHE A 56 16.88 20.49 32.65
N ALA A 57 16.61 20.00 33.85
CA ALA A 57 17.36 18.89 34.45
C ALA A 57 17.28 17.61 33.56
N LEU A 58 16.10 17.29 33.05
CA LEU A 58 15.90 16.15 32.15
C LEU A 58 16.65 16.36 30.82
N THR A 59 16.64 17.58 30.30
CA THR A 59 17.39 17.93 29.08
C THR A 59 18.89 17.69 29.25
N LEU A 60 19.47 18.13 30.37
CA LEU A 60 20.88 17.89 30.68
C LEU A 60 21.19 16.40 30.86
N ALA A 61 20.33 15.67 31.54
CA ALA A 61 20.49 14.23 31.74
C ALA A 61 20.45 13.49 30.37
N THR A 62 19.53 13.91 29.48
CA THR A 62 19.42 13.32 28.13
C THR A 62 20.65 13.68 27.28
N ALA A 63 21.13 14.90 27.34
CA ALA A 63 22.37 15.31 26.67
C ALA A 63 23.60 14.54 27.20
N SER A 64 23.53 14.03 28.42
CA SER A 64 24.56 13.21 29.08
C SER A 64 24.37 11.69 28.89
N GLY A 65 23.45 11.28 28.00
CA GLY A 65 23.27 9.86 27.61
C GLY A 65 22.07 9.16 28.23
N ARG A 66 21.23 9.82 29.02
CA ARG A 66 19.95 9.23 29.46
C ARG A 66 19.01 9.10 28.26
N ARG A 67 18.50 7.90 28.01
CA ARG A 67 17.54 7.66 26.94
C ARG A 67 16.17 8.28 27.26
N THR A 68 15.54 8.85 26.22
CA THR A 68 14.15 9.30 26.25
C THR A 68 13.19 8.12 26.21
N LYS A 69 11.92 8.37 26.57
CA LYS A 69 10.87 7.33 26.47
C LYS A 69 10.66 6.85 25.04
N GLY A 70 10.77 7.75 24.04
CA GLY A 70 10.70 7.37 22.63
C GLY A 70 11.82 6.43 22.19
N GLU A 71 13.05 6.64 22.68
CA GLU A 71 14.17 5.74 22.40
C GLU A 71 13.98 4.37 23.08
N HIS A 72 13.36 4.32 24.27
CA HIS A 72 13.01 3.07 24.94
C HIS A 72 11.90 2.32 24.21
N ALA A 73 10.93 3.01 23.65
CA ALA A 73 9.85 2.41 22.87
C ALA A 73 10.33 1.91 21.48
N GLY A 74 11.57 2.22 21.08
CA GLY A 74 12.12 1.83 19.78
C GLY A 74 11.41 2.49 18.60
N HIS A 75 10.65 3.56 18.86
CA HIS A 75 9.87 4.27 17.84
C HIS A 75 10.61 5.51 17.37
N SER A 76 10.88 5.56 16.06
CA SER A 76 11.42 6.76 15.42
C SER A 76 10.93 6.85 13.98
N GLN A 77 10.70 8.06 13.52
CA GLN A 77 10.17 8.31 12.19
C GLN A 77 10.70 9.62 11.64
N VAL A 78 11.15 9.56 10.39
CA VAL A 78 11.58 10.73 9.62
C VAL A 78 10.68 10.87 8.41
N SER A 79 10.12 12.06 8.22
CA SER A 79 9.49 12.45 6.97
C SER A 79 10.21 13.68 6.43
N LEU A 80 10.69 13.60 5.20
CA LEU A 80 11.24 14.77 4.54
C LEU A 80 10.11 15.75 4.23
N TRP A 81 10.31 17.00 4.61
CA TRP A 81 9.39 18.05 4.26
C TRP A 81 9.34 18.24 2.75
N ARG A 82 8.15 18.19 2.20
CA ARG A 82 7.93 18.48 0.77
C ARG A 82 7.45 19.91 0.65
N ASN A 83 8.28 20.79 0.12
CA ASN A 83 7.86 22.14 -0.26
C ASN A 83 7.03 22.07 -1.55
N TRP A 84 5.87 21.42 -1.45
CA TRP A 84 4.94 21.32 -2.57
C TRP A 84 3.75 22.24 -2.33
N ALA A 85 3.50 23.12 -3.28
CA ALA A 85 2.30 23.94 -3.32
C ALA A 85 1.75 23.89 -4.74
N GLN A 86 0.45 23.64 -4.89
CA GLN A 86 -0.20 23.75 -6.18
C GLN A 86 -0.25 25.22 -6.59
N THR A 87 0.60 25.60 -7.55
CA THR A 87 0.67 26.97 -8.08
C THR A 87 -0.01 27.11 -9.42
N ASP A 88 -0.22 26.01 -10.17
CA ASP A 88 -0.95 25.99 -11.43
C ASP A 88 -2.39 25.54 -11.21
N THR A 89 -3.32 26.49 -11.34
CA THR A 89 -4.76 26.25 -11.23
C THR A 89 -5.47 26.20 -12.60
N SER A 90 -4.71 26.22 -13.70
CA SER A 90 -5.28 26.27 -15.06
C SER A 90 -6.21 25.09 -15.37
N ARG A 91 -5.91 23.90 -14.84
CA ARG A 91 -6.69 22.69 -15.01
C ARG A 91 -7.75 22.44 -13.92
N LEU A 92 -7.88 23.34 -12.95
CA LEU A 92 -8.77 23.12 -11.80
C LEU A 92 -10.23 22.93 -12.20
N ALA A 93 -10.72 23.68 -13.17
CA ALA A 93 -12.08 23.55 -13.67
C ALA A 93 -12.32 22.20 -14.38
N GLU A 94 -11.36 21.75 -15.19
CA GLU A 94 -11.37 20.44 -15.85
C GLU A 94 -11.40 19.31 -14.81
N LEU A 95 -10.50 19.36 -13.83
CA LEU A 95 -10.39 18.33 -12.78
C LEU A 95 -11.66 18.22 -11.93
N ARG A 96 -12.29 19.36 -11.62
CA ARG A 96 -13.57 19.39 -10.88
C ARG A 96 -14.76 18.90 -11.70
N ALA A 97 -14.67 18.99 -13.02
CA ALA A 97 -15.71 18.54 -13.94
C ALA A 97 -15.54 17.07 -14.36
N ARG A 98 -14.46 16.40 -13.96
CA ARG A 98 -14.26 14.98 -14.26
C ARG A 98 -15.40 14.16 -13.71
N VAL A 99 -16.00 13.35 -14.58
CA VAL A 99 -17.02 12.39 -14.20
C VAL A 99 -16.32 11.21 -13.48
N ALA A 100 -16.90 10.76 -12.38
CA ALA A 100 -16.40 9.58 -11.69
C ALA A 100 -16.48 8.36 -12.63
N PRO A 101 -15.43 7.52 -12.68
CA PRO A 101 -15.45 6.28 -13.45
C PRO A 101 -16.59 5.37 -13.01
N ASP A 102 -17.20 4.66 -13.96
CA ASP A 102 -18.38 3.83 -13.74
C ASP A 102 -18.09 2.38 -13.31
N GLY A 103 -16.82 1.97 -13.28
CA GLY A 103 -16.39 0.62 -12.94
C GLY A 103 -16.60 -0.41 -14.05
N ILE A 104 -17.03 0.00 -15.24
CA ILE A 104 -17.28 -0.90 -16.36
C ILE A 104 -15.98 -1.10 -17.16
N PRO A 105 -15.49 -2.35 -17.34
CA PRO A 105 -14.25 -2.59 -18.06
C PRO A 105 -14.36 -2.21 -19.55
N LEU A 106 -13.26 -1.71 -20.14
CA LEU A 106 -13.16 -1.42 -21.58
C LEU A 106 -13.28 -2.68 -22.43
N LEU A 107 -12.70 -3.78 -21.93
CA LEU A 107 -12.82 -5.11 -22.53
C LEU A 107 -13.32 -6.08 -21.48
N ARG A 108 -14.29 -6.91 -21.85
CA ARG A 108 -14.79 -8.00 -21.02
C ARG A 108 -14.25 -9.32 -21.53
N ALA A 109 -14.23 -10.32 -20.63
CA ALA A 109 -13.93 -11.69 -21.02
C ALA A 109 -14.89 -12.16 -22.12
N ASP A 110 -14.33 -12.75 -23.17
CA ASP A 110 -15.07 -13.48 -24.18
C ASP A 110 -14.90 -14.98 -23.92
N ALA A 111 -15.83 -15.56 -23.18
CA ALA A 111 -15.79 -16.97 -22.79
C ALA A 111 -15.72 -17.94 -24.00
N SER A 112 -16.07 -17.49 -25.21
CA SER A 112 -16.01 -18.32 -26.42
C SER A 112 -14.57 -18.56 -26.91
N ARG A 113 -13.62 -17.71 -26.52
CA ARG A 113 -12.20 -17.82 -26.89
C ARG A 113 -11.32 -18.54 -25.86
N ALA A 114 -11.85 -18.74 -24.65
CA ALA A 114 -11.10 -19.34 -23.55
C ALA A 114 -10.90 -20.88 -23.69
N ALA A 115 -11.65 -21.53 -24.57
CA ALA A 115 -11.75 -23.01 -24.61
C ALA A 115 -10.55 -23.69 -25.30
N ASP A 116 -9.75 -22.99 -26.09
CA ASP A 116 -8.75 -23.60 -26.98
C ASP A 116 -7.28 -23.37 -26.60
N GLN A 117 -6.99 -22.74 -25.46
CA GLN A 117 -5.60 -22.50 -25.04
C GLN A 117 -5.18 -23.45 -23.90
N GLU A 118 -4.22 -24.34 -24.19
CA GLU A 118 -3.46 -25.05 -23.14
C GLU A 118 -2.58 -24.04 -22.41
N ILE A 119 -2.99 -23.63 -21.20
CA ILE A 119 -2.23 -22.72 -20.34
C ILE A 119 -1.80 -23.48 -19.09
N GLU A 120 -0.52 -23.32 -18.71
CA GLU A 120 0.03 -23.93 -17.50
C GLU A 120 -0.82 -23.56 -16.28
N PRO A 121 -1.17 -24.54 -15.42
CA PRO A 121 -1.96 -24.27 -14.22
C PRO A 121 -1.13 -23.49 -13.20
N VAL A 122 -1.75 -22.47 -12.62
CA VAL A 122 -1.20 -21.68 -11.51
C VAL A 122 -1.77 -22.21 -10.20
N LYS A 123 -0.91 -22.44 -9.20
CA LYS A 123 -1.34 -22.87 -7.85
C LYS A 123 -1.60 -21.67 -6.98
N ILE A 124 -2.85 -21.32 -6.74
CA ILE A 124 -3.28 -20.15 -5.97
C ILE A 124 -4.41 -20.51 -4.99
N PHE A 125 -4.66 -19.65 -4.03
CA PHE A 125 -5.65 -19.89 -3.00
C PHE A 125 -7.04 -19.47 -3.46
N ARG A 126 -8.05 -20.30 -3.19
CA ARG A 126 -9.45 -19.89 -3.35
C ARG A 126 -9.88 -19.06 -2.13
N THR A 127 -10.55 -17.94 -2.38
CA THR A 127 -11.16 -17.08 -1.37
C THR A 127 -12.68 -17.06 -1.49
N GLU A 128 -13.38 -16.37 -0.59
CA GLU A 128 -14.84 -16.20 -0.66
C GLU A 128 -15.28 -15.48 -1.94
N THR A 129 -14.47 -14.55 -2.43
CA THR A 129 -14.81 -13.65 -3.56
C THR A 129 -14.03 -13.94 -4.83
N GLY A 130 -13.14 -14.94 -4.85
CA GLY A 130 -12.31 -15.24 -6.02
C GLY A 130 -11.06 -16.03 -5.68
N PHE A 131 -9.90 -15.49 -5.99
CA PHE A 131 -8.62 -16.13 -5.80
C PHE A 131 -7.61 -15.15 -5.17
N ALA A 132 -6.56 -15.71 -4.57
CA ALA A 132 -5.43 -14.97 -4.01
C ALA A 132 -4.12 -15.68 -4.37
N THR A 133 -3.08 -14.94 -4.66
CA THR A 133 -1.74 -15.47 -4.90
C THR A 133 -0.96 -15.70 -3.61
N GLU A 134 -1.37 -15.03 -2.54
CA GLU A 134 -0.75 -15.10 -1.21
C GLU A 134 -1.84 -14.95 -0.13
N ARG A 135 -1.55 -15.35 1.11
CA ARG A 135 -2.44 -15.13 2.26
C ARG A 135 -1.72 -14.30 3.31
N ILE A 136 -2.02 -13.04 3.35
CA ILE A 136 -1.31 -12.01 4.14
C ILE A 136 -2.15 -11.59 5.35
N GLY A 137 -1.49 -11.40 6.50
CA GLY A 137 -2.00 -10.59 7.60
C GLY A 137 -1.62 -9.12 7.37
N LEU A 138 -2.58 -8.21 7.36
CA LEU A 138 -2.36 -6.79 7.09
C LEU A 138 -2.51 -5.94 8.35
N VAL A 139 -1.48 -5.18 8.72
CA VAL A 139 -1.56 -4.10 9.70
C VAL A 139 -1.56 -2.77 8.93
N LEU A 140 -2.72 -2.13 8.82
CA LEU A 140 -2.91 -0.92 8.02
C LEU A 140 -2.92 0.32 8.93
N PRO A 141 -1.85 1.15 8.90
CA PRO A 141 -1.84 2.40 9.65
C PRO A 141 -2.73 3.43 8.98
N THR A 142 -3.40 4.28 9.77
CA THR A 142 -4.22 5.37 9.25
C THR A 142 -3.46 6.70 9.18
N SER A 143 -2.20 6.75 9.62
CA SER A 143 -1.40 7.96 9.61
C SER A 143 0.10 7.73 9.64
N LEU A 144 0.86 8.80 9.37
CA LEU A 144 2.30 8.85 9.54
C LEU A 144 2.75 8.34 10.92
N CYS A 145 2.07 8.79 12.00
CA CYS A 145 2.46 8.45 13.37
C CYS A 145 2.24 6.97 13.71
N SER A 146 1.23 6.33 13.16
CA SER A 146 0.96 4.90 13.35
C SER A 146 1.78 4.01 12.41
N SER A 147 2.39 4.57 11.35
CA SER A 147 3.10 3.80 10.32
C SER A 147 4.29 3.01 10.85
N GLN A 148 5.16 3.63 11.68
CA GLN A 148 6.29 2.89 12.26
C GLN A 148 5.81 1.84 13.27
N ILE A 149 4.75 2.12 14.02
CA ILE A 149 4.20 1.19 15.00
C ILE A 149 3.57 -0.02 14.27
N SER A 150 2.94 0.19 13.12
CA SER A 150 2.41 -0.90 12.30
C SER A 150 3.52 -1.82 11.78
N ARG A 151 4.72 -1.29 11.44
CA ARG A 151 5.90 -2.11 11.10
C ARG A 151 6.35 -2.93 12.30
N LEU A 152 6.50 -2.33 13.48
CA LEU A 152 6.84 -3.06 14.70
C LEU A 152 5.83 -4.19 15.00
N ALA A 153 4.54 -3.94 14.77
CA ALA A 153 3.51 -4.96 14.92
C ALA A 153 3.69 -6.11 13.91
N ALA A 154 3.85 -5.78 12.62
CA ALA A 154 4.05 -6.79 11.57
C ALA A 154 5.31 -7.62 11.82
N ASP A 155 6.44 -6.99 12.19
CA ASP A 155 7.69 -7.66 12.51
C ASP A 155 7.50 -8.63 13.70
N ARG A 156 6.87 -8.18 14.79
CA ARG A 156 6.57 -9.00 15.98
C ARG A 156 5.70 -10.22 15.64
N LEU A 157 4.69 -10.05 14.78
CA LEU A 157 3.80 -11.13 14.34
C LEU A 157 4.54 -12.14 13.45
N ASN A 158 5.43 -11.66 12.57
CA ASN A 158 6.28 -12.49 11.73
C ASN A 158 7.31 -13.28 12.56
N GLU A 159 7.99 -12.65 13.52
CA GLU A 159 8.94 -13.30 14.42
C GLU A 159 8.28 -14.43 15.22
N LYS A 160 7.04 -14.24 15.65
CA LYS A 160 6.25 -15.24 16.38
C LYS A 160 5.54 -16.25 15.47
N GLN A 161 5.64 -16.11 14.15
CA GLN A 161 5.00 -16.98 13.17
C GLN A 161 3.48 -17.16 13.38
N ILE A 162 2.80 -16.08 13.81
CA ILE A 162 1.36 -16.10 14.07
C ILE A 162 0.60 -16.49 12.80
N GLY A 163 -0.35 -17.43 12.90
CA GLY A 163 -1.19 -17.88 11.78
C GLY A 163 -0.46 -18.76 10.73
N HIS A 164 0.79 -19.13 10.94
CA HIS A 164 1.52 -19.99 9.99
C HIS A 164 0.81 -21.34 9.77
N GLY A 165 0.24 -21.92 10.82
CA GLY A 165 -0.55 -23.15 10.73
C GLY A 165 -1.85 -23.00 9.93
N GLN A 166 -2.37 -21.81 9.74
CA GLN A 166 -3.55 -21.48 8.92
C GLN A 166 -3.17 -21.03 7.50
N GLY A 167 -1.89 -21.12 7.13
CA GLY A 167 -1.38 -20.78 5.81
C GLY A 167 -1.19 -19.27 5.61
N ILE A 168 -1.04 -18.49 6.67
CA ILE A 168 -0.58 -17.09 6.55
C ILE A 168 0.90 -17.12 6.19
N SER A 169 1.26 -16.49 5.07
CA SER A 169 2.63 -16.42 4.60
C SER A 169 3.48 -15.43 5.39
N ARG A 170 2.92 -14.27 5.67
CA ARG A 170 3.59 -13.17 6.38
C ARG A 170 2.59 -12.08 6.79
N PHE A 171 3.06 -11.21 7.70
CA PHE A 171 2.39 -9.96 8.03
C PHE A 171 3.07 -8.81 7.32
N VAL A 172 2.26 -7.87 6.85
CA VAL A 172 2.71 -6.68 6.13
C VAL A 172 2.12 -5.43 6.78
N ALA A 173 2.94 -4.39 6.90
CA ALA A 173 2.50 -3.05 7.24
C ALA A 173 2.61 -2.14 6.01
N LEU A 174 1.55 -1.46 5.64
CA LEU A 174 1.56 -0.48 4.54
C LEU A 174 1.83 0.92 5.10
N ALA A 175 3.07 1.13 5.55
CA ALA A 175 3.50 2.37 6.18
C ALA A 175 3.63 3.50 5.16
N HIS A 176 3.02 4.66 5.47
CA HIS A 176 2.97 5.84 4.60
C HIS A 176 3.09 7.14 5.40
N THR A 177 3.16 8.28 4.72
CA THR A 177 3.34 9.60 5.35
C THR A 177 2.07 10.46 5.39
N GLU A 178 0.92 9.92 4.93
CA GLU A 178 -0.30 10.69 4.77
C GLU A 178 -1.19 10.75 6.03
N ALA A 179 -2.28 11.49 5.94
CA ALA A 179 -3.33 11.72 6.94
C ALA A 179 -2.94 12.58 8.16
N CYS A 180 -1.66 12.87 8.40
CA CYS A 180 -1.23 13.90 9.34
C CYS A 180 -1.02 15.22 8.59
N GLY A 181 -1.74 16.29 8.94
CA GLY A 181 -1.64 17.58 8.27
C GLY A 181 -2.28 17.66 6.87
N SER A 182 -2.85 16.58 6.37
CA SER A 182 -3.57 16.57 5.10
C SER A 182 -4.93 17.25 5.20
N SER A 183 -5.39 17.89 4.13
CA SER A 183 -6.71 18.53 4.07
C SER A 183 -7.32 18.43 2.66
N GLY A 184 -8.64 18.51 2.60
CA GLY A 184 -9.41 18.46 1.37
C GLY A 184 -10.26 17.20 1.22
N GLU A 185 -11.53 17.38 0.89
CA GLU A 185 -12.52 16.31 0.75
C GLU A 185 -12.09 15.26 -0.27
N ALA A 186 -11.59 15.67 -1.42
CA ALA A 186 -11.13 14.77 -2.48
C ALA A 186 -10.01 13.82 -2.01
N LEU A 187 -9.07 14.33 -1.20
CA LEU A 187 -8.00 13.52 -0.63
C LEU A 187 -8.54 12.50 0.38
N PHE A 188 -9.48 12.92 1.25
CA PHE A 188 -10.09 11.99 2.22
C PHE A 188 -10.88 10.89 1.54
N GLN A 189 -11.66 11.21 0.52
CA GLN A 189 -12.39 10.22 -0.27
C GLN A 189 -11.44 9.25 -0.98
N MET A 190 -10.34 9.73 -1.52
CA MET A 190 -9.32 8.90 -2.18
C MET A 190 -8.62 7.98 -1.17
N LEU A 191 -8.20 8.50 0.00
CA LEU A 191 -7.57 7.69 1.04
C LEU A 191 -8.55 6.66 1.61
N GLY A 192 -9.79 7.05 1.95
CA GLY A 192 -10.82 6.13 2.46
C GLY A 192 -11.09 4.99 1.48
N ARG A 193 -11.23 5.32 0.19
CA ARG A 193 -11.41 4.34 -0.89
C ARG A 193 -10.20 3.40 -1.01
N SER A 194 -8.98 3.93 -0.93
CA SER A 194 -7.75 3.14 -1.02
C SER A 194 -7.56 2.24 0.21
N TYR A 195 -7.84 2.73 1.42
CA TYR A 195 -7.85 1.91 2.64
C TYR A 195 -8.84 0.76 2.51
N ARG A 196 -10.07 1.04 2.07
CA ARG A 196 -11.07 0.00 1.80
C ARG A 196 -10.55 -1.03 0.80
N GLY A 197 -9.90 -0.59 -0.28
CA GLY A 197 -9.31 -1.48 -1.27
C GLY A 197 -8.28 -2.44 -0.68
N TYR A 198 -7.38 -1.95 0.18
CA TYR A 198 -6.41 -2.81 0.85
C TYR A 198 -7.04 -3.72 1.92
N LEU A 199 -8.01 -3.23 2.68
CA LEU A 199 -8.73 -4.05 3.66
C LEU A 199 -9.47 -5.23 3.04
N THR A 200 -10.00 -5.03 1.84
CA THR A 200 -10.76 -6.06 1.10
C THR A 200 -9.94 -6.74 0.00
N HIS A 201 -8.63 -6.49 -0.05
CA HIS A 201 -7.76 -7.04 -1.08
C HIS A 201 -7.78 -8.58 -1.07
N PRO A 202 -7.85 -9.26 -2.23
CA PRO A 202 -7.93 -10.73 -2.28
C PRO A 202 -6.80 -11.44 -1.53
N ASN A 203 -5.58 -10.91 -1.56
CA ASN A 203 -4.42 -11.49 -0.85
C ASN A 203 -4.47 -11.29 0.68
N VAL A 204 -5.41 -10.51 1.21
CA VAL A 204 -5.50 -10.22 2.64
C VAL A 204 -6.45 -11.21 3.32
N ALA A 205 -5.92 -12.11 4.12
CA ALA A 205 -6.69 -13.09 4.87
C ALA A 205 -7.28 -12.50 6.17
N ALA A 206 -6.56 -11.58 6.80
CA ALA A 206 -7.02 -10.84 7.98
C ALA A 206 -6.37 -9.45 7.98
N ALA A 207 -7.11 -8.43 8.36
CA ALA A 207 -6.63 -7.05 8.41
C ALA A 207 -7.03 -6.35 9.69
N LEU A 208 -6.13 -5.51 10.19
CA LEU A 208 -6.34 -4.64 11.34
C LEU A 208 -5.92 -3.21 11.00
N LEU A 209 -6.76 -2.23 11.35
CA LEU A 209 -6.42 -0.82 11.28
C LEU A 209 -5.79 -0.36 12.58
N LEU A 210 -4.71 0.41 12.45
CA LEU A 210 -4.00 1.02 13.56
C LEU A 210 -4.02 2.54 13.41
N GLU A 211 -4.77 3.22 14.28
CA GLU A 211 -4.68 4.66 14.41
C GLU A 211 -3.70 5.08 15.51
N HIS A 212 -3.18 6.29 15.42
CA HIS A 212 -2.50 6.91 16.53
C HIS A 212 -3.49 7.52 17.52
N GLY A 213 -4.55 8.20 17.04
CA GLY A 213 -5.61 8.83 17.81
C GLY A 213 -5.62 10.37 17.75
N CYS A 214 -4.83 10.99 16.86
CA CYS A 214 -4.84 12.44 16.62
C CYS A 214 -4.93 12.82 15.15
N GLU A 215 -4.93 11.86 14.27
CA GLU A 215 -5.13 12.04 12.83
C GLU A 215 -6.57 12.39 12.47
N LYS A 216 -6.77 12.81 11.22
CA LYS A 216 -8.11 13.12 10.72
C LYS A 216 -8.87 11.89 10.22
N ILE A 217 -8.15 10.88 9.71
CA ILE A 217 -8.74 9.59 9.33
C ILE A 217 -8.58 8.64 10.52
N THR A 218 -9.53 8.73 11.44
CA THR A 218 -9.59 7.88 12.64
C THR A 218 -10.28 6.55 12.35
N ASN A 219 -10.19 5.62 13.29
CA ASN A 219 -10.96 4.38 13.24
C ASN A 219 -12.47 4.64 13.09
N ASP A 220 -13.02 5.68 13.73
CA ASP A 220 -14.45 6.05 13.60
C ASP A 220 -14.79 6.48 12.17
N VAL A 221 -13.92 7.25 11.51
CA VAL A 221 -14.08 7.63 10.11
C VAL A 221 -14.07 6.38 9.22
N MET A 222 -13.15 5.45 9.47
CA MET A 222 -13.08 4.20 8.72
C MET A 222 -14.26 3.26 8.97
N HIS A 223 -14.80 3.22 10.20
CA HIS A 223 -16.06 2.52 10.48
C HIS A 223 -17.20 3.07 9.63
N HIS A 224 -17.30 4.39 9.49
CA HIS A 224 -18.32 5.03 8.66
C HIS A 224 -18.11 4.73 7.17
N GLU A 225 -16.88 4.78 6.68
CA GLU A 225 -16.51 4.46 5.29
C GLU A 225 -16.88 2.99 4.94
N LEU A 226 -16.55 2.05 5.82
CA LEU A 226 -16.90 0.63 5.62
C LEU A 226 -18.40 0.42 5.62
N LYS A 227 -19.11 1.04 6.55
CA LYS A 227 -20.58 0.96 6.62
C LYS A 227 -21.24 1.55 5.36
N SER A 228 -20.73 2.64 4.82
CA SER A 228 -21.25 3.24 3.57
C SER A 228 -21.04 2.33 2.36
N ALA A 229 -20.11 1.39 2.45
CA ALA A 229 -19.80 0.40 1.41
C ALA A 229 -20.41 -0.98 1.69
N ASP A 230 -21.37 -1.08 2.64
CA ASP A 230 -22.01 -2.34 3.09
C ASP A 230 -20.99 -3.42 3.54
N LEU A 231 -19.86 -2.99 4.10
CA LEU A 231 -18.84 -3.88 4.63
C LEU A 231 -18.96 -3.96 6.17
N PRO A 232 -19.07 -5.17 6.74
CA PRO A 232 -19.18 -5.34 8.19
C PRO A 232 -17.83 -4.98 8.86
N ALA A 233 -17.85 -4.00 9.76
CA ALA A 233 -16.66 -3.49 10.43
C ALA A 233 -16.06 -4.50 11.44
N ASP A 234 -16.84 -5.43 11.95
CA ASP A 234 -16.42 -6.52 12.84
C ASP A 234 -15.56 -7.58 12.15
N ARG A 235 -15.51 -7.57 10.82
CA ARG A 235 -14.57 -8.39 10.04
C ARG A 235 -13.12 -7.98 10.28
N PHE A 236 -12.88 -6.72 10.69
CA PHE A 236 -11.56 -6.11 10.81
C PHE A 236 -11.18 -5.87 12.28
N GLY A 237 -9.87 -5.88 12.56
CA GLY A 237 -9.33 -5.48 13.84
C GLY A 237 -9.18 -3.96 13.96
N TRP A 238 -9.22 -3.45 15.18
CA TRP A 238 -9.15 -2.02 15.49
C TRP A 238 -8.24 -1.78 16.69
N ALA A 239 -7.18 -0.98 16.48
CA ALA A 239 -6.28 -0.58 17.55
C ALA A 239 -6.01 0.92 17.50
N SER A 240 -5.74 1.52 18.64
CA SER A 240 -5.45 2.95 18.80
C SER A 240 -4.32 3.14 19.79
N VAL A 241 -3.21 3.74 19.37
CA VAL A 241 -2.06 3.95 20.27
C VAL A 241 -2.47 4.73 21.51
N GLN A 242 -3.25 5.80 21.33
CA GLN A 242 -3.65 6.64 22.46
C GLN A 242 -4.75 6.01 23.32
N LEU A 243 -5.79 5.44 22.68
CA LEU A 243 -6.94 4.93 23.44
C LEU A 243 -6.64 3.58 24.10
N ASP A 244 -5.75 2.78 23.54
CA ASP A 244 -5.31 1.52 24.13
C ASP A 244 -4.22 1.70 25.21
N GLY A 245 -3.71 2.92 25.37
CA GLY A 245 -2.79 3.28 26.49
C GLY A 245 -1.31 3.10 26.17
N GLY A 246 -0.91 3.47 24.94
CA GLY A 246 0.47 3.53 24.48
C GLY A 246 0.87 2.41 23.54
N ILE A 247 2.10 2.51 23.00
CA ILE A 247 2.61 1.63 21.96
C ILE A 247 2.60 0.16 22.40
N ALA A 248 3.11 -0.14 23.58
CA ALA A 248 3.22 -1.52 24.07
C ALA A 248 1.85 -2.22 24.16
N LYS A 249 0.85 -1.54 24.71
CA LYS A 249 -0.51 -2.09 24.83
C LYS A 249 -1.20 -2.23 23.49
N ALA A 250 -0.98 -1.28 22.58
CA ALA A 250 -1.49 -1.38 21.22
C ALA A 250 -0.88 -2.60 20.49
N LEU A 251 0.42 -2.84 20.64
CA LEU A 251 1.10 -4.03 20.08
C LEU A 251 0.55 -5.33 20.67
N ASP A 252 0.31 -5.38 21.99
CA ASP A 252 -0.27 -6.58 22.64
C ASP A 252 -1.71 -6.83 22.16
N LYS A 253 -2.51 -5.78 22.00
CA LYS A 253 -3.87 -5.88 21.47
C LYS A 253 -3.88 -6.38 20.03
N ILE A 254 -2.98 -5.86 19.18
CA ILE A 254 -2.84 -6.29 17.78
C ILE A 254 -2.49 -7.78 17.72
N GLU A 255 -1.50 -8.22 18.50
CA GLU A 255 -1.11 -9.63 18.58
C GLU A 255 -2.26 -10.52 19.03
N GLY A 256 -2.95 -10.15 20.13
CA GLY A 256 -4.11 -10.90 20.63
C GLY A 256 -5.21 -11.04 19.59
N TRP A 257 -5.57 -9.94 18.92
CA TRP A 257 -6.60 -9.96 17.88
C TRP A 257 -6.24 -10.87 16.71
N PHE A 258 -5.00 -10.78 16.19
CA PHE A 258 -4.60 -11.66 15.09
C PHE A 258 -4.54 -13.12 15.50
N THR A 259 -4.09 -13.41 16.72
CA THR A 259 -4.05 -14.78 17.24
C THR A 259 -5.47 -15.37 17.26
N GLU A 260 -6.43 -14.72 17.90
CA GLU A 260 -7.81 -15.17 17.98
C GLU A 260 -8.48 -15.26 16.60
N ARG A 261 -8.28 -14.24 15.75
CA ARG A 261 -8.87 -14.17 14.41
C ARG A 261 -8.39 -15.31 13.52
N LEU A 262 -7.08 -15.58 13.52
CA LEU A 262 -6.49 -16.59 12.65
C LEU A 262 -6.76 -18.01 13.13
N GLU A 263 -6.86 -18.26 14.45
CA GLU A 263 -7.29 -19.55 14.98
C GLU A 263 -8.69 -19.96 14.49
N SER A 264 -9.55 -18.97 14.22
CA SER A 264 -10.89 -19.21 13.67
C SER A 264 -10.93 -19.52 12.17
N LEU A 265 -9.81 -19.32 11.44
CA LEU A 265 -9.73 -19.58 10.02
C LEU A 265 -9.36 -21.02 9.72
N ALA A 266 -10.05 -21.63 8.77
CA ALA A 266 -9.67 -22.94 8.26
C ALA A 266 -8.32 -22.84 7.51
N PRO A 267 -7.42 -23.83 7.67
CA PRO A 267 -6.24 -23.95 6.84
C PRO A 267 -6.62 -23.97 5.35
N ALA A 268 -5.90 -23.22 4.52
CA ALA A 268 -6.16 -23.17 3.09
C ALA A 268 -4.98 -23.78 2.32
N ALA A 269 -5.30 -24.65 1.35
CA ALA A 269 -4.34 -25.20 0.41
C ALA A 269 -4.52 -24.54 -0.97
N PRO A 270 -3.42 -24.36 -1.73
CA PRO A 270 -3.50 -23.89 -3.10
C PRO A 270 -4.32 -24.85 -3.99
N VAL A 271 -5.06 -24.31 -4.92
CA VAL A 271 -5.80 -25.05 -5.95
C VAL A 271 -5.26 -24.69 -7.33
N ALA A 272 -5.43 -25.58 -8.30
CA ALA A 272 -5.08 -25.28 -9.69
C ALA A 272 -6.08 -24.28 -10.28
N ALA A 273 -5.57 -23.25 -10.91
CA ALA A 273 -6.29 -22.24 -11.67
C ALA A 273 -5.49 -21.90 -12.92
N ASN A 274 -5.92 -20.92 -13.70
CA ASN A 274 -5.16 -20.37 -14.83
C ASN A 274 -4.98 -18.84 -14.67
N LEU A 275 -4.32 -18.19 -15.62
CA LEU A 275 -4.09 -16.74 -15.60
C LEU A 275 -5.40 -15.92 -15.56
N GLY A 276 -6.52 -16.49 -15.97
CA GLY A 276 -7.85 -15.87 -15.87
C GLY A 276 -8.37 -15.73 -14.43
N ALA A 277 -7.73 -16.37 -13.44
CA ALA A 277 -8.02 -16.16 -12.03
C ALA A 277 -7.31 -14.92 -11.45
N LEU A 278 -6.45 -14.26 -12.24
CA LEU A 278 -5.60 -13.17 -11.78
C LEU A 278 -6.17 -11.79 -12.17
N ALA A 279 -5.89 -10.83 -11.31
CA ALA A 279 -5.91 -9.41 -11.64
C ALA A 279 -4.44 -8.92 -11.71
N VAL A 280 -3.99 -8.49 -12.87
CA VAL A 280 -2.59 -8.12 -13.13
C VAL A 280 -2.49 -6.63 -13.42
N GLY A 281 -1.68 -5.91 -12.65
CA GLY A 281 -1.31 -4.54 -12.97
C GLY A 281 -0.24 -4.50 -14.06
N LEU A 282 -0.39 -3.65 -15.08
CA LEU A 282 0.65 -3.36 -16.06
C LEU A 282 1.15 -1.94 -15.88
N MET A 283 2.47 -1.76 -15.78
CA MET A 283 3.09 -0.43 -15.66
C MET A 283 4.43 -0.36 -16.41
N THR A 284 4.77 0.83 -16.88
CA THR A 284 6.07 1.09 -17.51
C THR A 284 6.75 2.32 -16.94
N ALA A 285 8.08 2.24 -16.81
CA ALA A 285 8.89 3.36 -16.34
C ALA A 285 9.33 4.31 -17.48
N ALA A 286 9.15 3.88 -18.75
CA ALA A 286 9.57 4.63 -19.93
C ALA A 286 8.82 4.12 -21.17
N PRO A 287 8.83 4.85 -22.29
CA PRO A 287 8.36 4.34 -23.57
C PRO A 287 9.07 3.03 -23.96
N VAL A 288 8.35 2.14 -24.62
CA VAL A 288 8.80 0.80 -24.97
C VAL A 288 8.85 0.60 -26.50
N SER A 289 9.64 -0.37 -26.98
CA SER A 289 9.65 -0.76 -28.39
C SER A 289 8.33 -1.40 -28.80
N ASP A 290 8.04 -1.41 -30.11
CA ASP A 290 6.84 -2.02 -30.65
C ASP A 290 6.79 -3.55 -30.41
N GLY A 291 7.93 -4.23 -30.40
CA GLY A 291 8.01 -5.66 -30.06
C GLY A 291 7.58 -5.93 -28.63
N THR A 292 8.12 -5.17 -27.67
CA THR A 292 7.72 -5.23 -26.26
C THR A 292 6.24 -4.87 -26.07
N ALA A 293 5.78 -3.80 -26.72
CA ALA A 293 4.40 -3.36 -26.69
C ALA A 293 3.44 -4.46 -27.21
N SER A 294 3.81 -5.16 -28.29
CA SER A 294 3.05 -6.28 -28.86
C SER A 294 2.97 -7.47 -27.91
N ALA A 295 4.09 -7.83 -27.24
CA ALA A 295 4.11 -8.92 -26.26
C ALA A 295 3.18 -8.61 -25.08
N PHE A 296 3.26 -7.40 -24.51
CA PHE A 296 2.39 -6.96 -23.41
C PHE A 296 0.91 -6.89 -23.80
N ALA A 297 0.62 -6.45 -25.05
CA ALA A 297 -0.74 -6.46 -25.58
C ALA A 297 -1.31 -7.88 -25.67
N SER A 298 -0.48 -8.84 -26.08
CA SER A 298 -0.88 -10.24 -26.18
C SER A 298 -1.13 -10.86 -24.80
N VAL A 299 -0.24 -10.63 -23.83
CA VAL A 299 -0.42 -11.06 -22.42
C VAL A 299 -1.72 -10.48 -21.84
N ALA A 300 -1.96 -9.16 -22.03
CA ALA A 300 -3.19 -8.52 -21.56
C ALA A 300 -4.45 -9.16 -22.15
N ARG A 301 -4.45 -9.45 -23.47
CA ARG A 301 -5.57 -10.15 -24.12
C ARG A 301 -5.77 -11.56 -23.60
N THR A 302 -4.69 -12.31 -23.41
CA THR A 302 -4.76 -13.68 -22.84
C THR A 302 -5.44 -13.66 -21.47
N ILE A 303 -5.00 -12.79 -20.56
CA ILE A 303 -5.57 -12.69 -19.21
C ILE A 303 -7.06 -12.36 -19.30
N VAL A 304 -7.44 -11.33 -20.06
CA VAL A 304 -8.85 -10.91 -20.19
C VAL A 304 -9.69 -11.99 -20.87
N ALA A 305 -9.20 -12.62 -21.92
CA ALA A 305 -9.92 -13.70 -22.62
C ALA A 305 -10.22 -14.89 -21.70
N LEU A 306 -9.31 -15.20 -20.77
CA LEU A 306 -9.48 -16.26 -19.78
C LEU A 306 -10.41 -15.86 -18.59
N GLY A 307 -10.90 -14.63 -18.54
CA GLY A 307 -11.78 -14.16 -17.48
C GLY A 307 -11.10 -13.33 -16.38
N GLY A 308 -9.81 -13.09 -16.50
CA GLY A 308 -9.03 -12.28 -15.56
C GLY A 308 -9.17 -10.77 -15.79
N SER A 309 -8.38 -10.03 -15.05
CA SER A 309 -8.37 -8.57 -15.11
C SER A 309 -6.99 -8.01 -15.38
N VAL A 310 -6.96 -6.91 -16.14
CA VAL A 310 -5.75 -6.12 -16.39
C VAL A 310 -6.02 -4.67 -15.97
N LEU A 311 -5.13 -4.11 -15.17
CA LEU A 311 -5.23 -2.78 -14.60
C LEU A 311 -4.04 -1.93 -15.08
N ILE A 312 -4.30 -0.76 -15.68
CA ILE A 312 -3.26 0.12 -16.24
C ILE A 312 -3.49 1.53 -15.73
N PRO A 313 -2.48 2.24 -15.18
CA PRO A 313 -2.63 3.66 -14.85
C PRO A 313 -2.93 4.49 -16.09
N GLU A 314 -3.82 5.48 -15.98
CA GLU A 314 -4.17 6.39 -17.08
C GLU A 314 -2.96 7.12 -17.66
N SER A 315 -1.96 7.42 -16.84
CA SER A 315 -0.72 8.10 -17.25
C SER A 315 0.35 7.16 -17.81
N ASP A 316 0.10 5.85 -17.88
CA ASP A 316 1.13 4.89 -18.28
C ASP A 316 1.55 5.04 -19.75
N PRO A 317 2.87 5.08 -20.04
CA PRO A 317 3.39 5.16 -21.41
C PRO A 317 2.91 4.06 -22.37
N LEU A 318 2.52 2.87 -21.89
CA LEU A 318 1.91 1.82 -22.73
C LEU A 318 0.67 2.32 -23.47
N LEU A 319 -0.17 3.13 -22.83
CA LEU A 319 -1.38 3.64 -23.47
C LEU A 319 -1.10 4.66 -24.57
N ALA A 320 0.09 5.28 -24.57
CA ALA A 320 0.56 6.14 -25.66
C ALA A 320 1.15 5.36 -26.85
N ASN A 321 1.61 4.12 -26.64
CA ASN A 321 2.14 3.27 -27.72
C ASN A 321 1.00 2.72 -28.58
N ALA A 322 1.01 3.04 -29.89
CA ALA A 322 -0.05 2.66 -30.81
C ALA A 322 -0.17 1.13 -30.96
N VAL A 323 0.96 0.38 -30.99
CA VAL A 323 0.94 -1.08 -31.13
C VAL A 323 0.25 -1.74 -29.94
N PHE A 324 0.55 -1.28 -28.71
CA PHE A 324 -0.13 -1.77 -27.52
C PHE A 324 -1.61 -1.43 -27.56
N ARG A 325 -1.92 -0.14 -27.73
CA ARG A 325 -3.31 0.37 -27.70
C ARG A 325 -4.18 -0.33 -28.74
N ASP A 326 -3.72 -0.36 -30.01
CA ASP A 326 -4.48 -0.95 -31.11
C ASP A 326 -4.57 -2.47 -30.96
N GLY A 327 -3.50 -3.07 -30.41
CA GLY A 327 -3.44 -4.50 -30.11
C GLY A 327 -4.39 -4.96 -29.01
N VAL A 328 -4.68 -4.11 -28.00
CA VAL A 328 -5.56 -4.44 -26.88
C VAL A 328 -6.95 -3.86 -27.05
N LEU A 329 -7.07 -2.58 -27.34
CA LEU A 329 -8.34 -1.85 -27.37
C LEU A 329 -8.98 -1.80 -28.76
N GLY A 330 -8.18 -1.92 -29.83
CA GLY A 330 -8.66 -1.73 -31.20
C GLY A 330 -9.28 -0.33 -31.38
N PRO A 331 -10.57 -0.22 -31.75
CA PRO A 331 -11.21 1.07 -31.95
C PRO A 331 -11.70 1.76 -30.66
N ILE A 332 -11.55 1.12 -29.50
CA ILE A 332 -12.02 1.66 -28.23
C ILE A 332 -11.11 2.81 -27.79
N VAL A 333 -11.70 3.96 -27.51
CA VAL A 333 -10.96 5.12 -26.98
C VAL A 333 -10.63 4.89 -25.50
N PRO A 334 -9.34 4.91 -25.11
CA PRO A 334 -8.95 4.73 -23.72
C PRO A 334 -9.54 5.86 -22.84
N HIS A 335 -10.15 5.47 -21.73
CA HIS A 335 -10.62 6.37 -20.67
C HIS A 335 -10.62 5.66 -19.33
N PRO A 336 -10.48 6.37 -18.20
CA PRO A 336 -10.54 5.76 -16.87
C PRO A 336 -11.87 5.08 -16.62
N THR A 337 -11.79 3.82 -16.16
CA THR A 337 -12.95 3.01 -15.74
C THR A 337 -12.97 2.76 -14.25
N LEU A 338 -11.85 2.97 -13.55
CA LEU A 338 -11.75 2.93 -12.11
C LEU A 338 -11.14 4.23 -11.59
N ALA A 339 -11.63 4.73 -10.49
CA ALA A 339 -10.95 5.79 -9.76
C ALA A 339 -9.71 5.23 -9.06
N TYR A 340 -8.74 6.08 -8.72
CA TYR A 340 -7.56 5.70 -7.94
C TYR A 340 -7.97 4.96 -6.65
N GLY A 341 -7.47 3.74 -6.47
CA GLY A 341 -7.77 2.91 -5.31
C GLY A 341 -9.20 2.37 -5.24
N GLN A 342 -9.98 2.46 -6.30
CA GLN A 342 -11.32 1.87 -6.36
C GLN A 342 -11.23 0.35 -6.52
N PRO A 343 -11.78 -0.45 -5.59
CA PRO A 343 -11.78 -1.90 -5.70
C PRO A 343 -12.45 -2.38 -6.98
N LEU A 344 -11.83 -3.37 -7.63
CA LEU A 344 -12.33 -4.04 -8.82
C LEU A 344 -13.65 -4.76 -8.52
N ALA A 345 -14.70 -4.45 -9.27
CA ALA A 345 -16.01 -5.09 -9.14
C ALA A 345 -16.34 -6.04 -10.31
N GLN A 346 -15.76 -5.81 -11.47
CA GLN A 346 -16.00 -6.61 -12.68
C GLN A 346 -14.66 -6.98 -13.33
N PRO A 347 -14.47 -8.24 -13.77
CA PRO A 347 -13.25 -8.62 -14.48
C PRO A 347 -13.18 -7.99 -15.88
N GLY A 348 -11.96 -7.82 -16.37
CA GLY A 348 -11.68 -7.28 -17.70
C GLY A 348 -10.53 -6.27 -17.72
N LEU A 349 -10.42 -5.51 -18.80
CA LEU A 349 -9.42 -4.45 -18.92
C LEU A 349 -9.94 -3.15 -18.32
N HIS A 350 -9.20 -2.60 -17.39
CA HIS A 350 -9.48 -1.34 -16.73
C HIS A 350 -8.33 -0.34 -16.86
N ILE A 351 -8.66 0.91 -17.08
CA ILE A 351 -7.76 2.03 -16.90
C ILE A 351 -8.09 2.68 -15.57
N VAL A 352 -7.09 2.79 -14.70
CA VAL A 352 -7.22 3.42 -13.38
C VAL A 352 -6.86 4.88 -13.49
N ALA A 353 -7.76 5.77 -13.08
CA ALA A 353 -7.51 7.20 -13.05
C ALA A 353 -6.20 7.48 -12.30
N SER A 354 -5.26 8.16 -12.94
CA SER A 354 -3.96 8.47 -12.38
C SER A 354 -3.86 9.96 -12.13
N GLU A 355 -3.61 10.31 -10.88
CA GLU A 355 -3.44 11.70 -10.45
C GLU A 355 -1.97 12.06 -10.23
N THR A 356 -1.07 11.16 -10.63
CA THR A 356 0.36 11.27 -10.41
C THR A 356 1.14 10.51 -11.47
N ASP A 357 2.36 10.95 -11.76
CA ASP A 357 3.32 10.21 -12.58
C ASP A 357 4.35 9.46 -11.69
N HIS A 358 4.18 9.52 -10.37
CA HIS A 358 5.11 8.90 -9.43
C HIS A 358 4.90 7.39 -9.38
N TRP A 359 5.99 6.64 -9.60
CA TRP A 359 5.98 5.18 -9.70
C TRP A 359 5.31 4.49 -8.52
N VAL A 360 5.78 4.78 -7.29
CA VAL A 360 5.26 4.13 -6.06
C VAL A 360 3.79 4.49 -5.81
N GLU A 361 3.39 5.75 -6.08
CA GLU A 361 2.00 6.16 -5.91
C GLU A 361 1.07 5.42 -6.88
N ASN A 362 1.50 5.20 -8.12
CA ASN A 362 0.74 4.39 -9.09
C ASN A 362 0.68 2.92 -8.69
N LEU A 363 1.80 2.32 -8.22
CA LEU A 363 1.79 0.96 -7.64
C LEU A 363 0.75 0.84 -6.51
N THR A 364 0.74 1.83 -5.61
CA THR A 364 -0.20 1.89 -4.49
C THR A 364 -1.65 1.97 -4.97
N GLY A 365 -1.94 2.80 -5.97
CA GLY A 365 -3.29 2.93 -6.53
C GLY A 365 -3.78 1.64 -7.20
N ILE A 366 -2.96 1.02 -8.02
CA ILE A 366 -3.26 -0.26 -8.70
C ILE A 366 -3.44 -1.39 -7.66
N GLY A 367 -2.57 -1.44 -6.64
CA GLY A 367 -2.70 -2.40 -5.55
C GLY A 367 -4.03 -2.26 -4.82
N ALA A 368 -4.43 -1.04 -4.46
CA ALA A 368 -5.72 -0.79 -3.81
C ALA A 368 -6.93 -1.18 -4.68
N CYS A 369 -6.78 -1.18 -6.01
CA CYS A 369 -7.83 -1.69 -6.90
C CYS A 369 -7.98 -3.23 -6.86
N GLY A 370 -7.06 -3.96 -6.24
CA GLY A 370 -7.14 -5.42 -6.07
C GLY A 370 -6.27 -6.21 -7.04
N ALA A 371 -5.21 -5.61 -7.62
CA ALA A 371 -4.23 -6.34 -8.41
C ALA A 371 -3.51 -7.38 -7.55
N HIS A 372 -3.49 -8.65 -7.96
CA HIS A 372 -2.77 -9.72 -7.25
C HIS A 372 -1.25 -9.56 -7.33
N LEU A 373 -0.75 -9.10 -8.47
CA LEU A 373 0.65 -8.82 -8.78
C LEU A 373 0.74 -7.82 -9.93
N LEU A 374 1.93 -7.29 -10.15
CA LEU A 374 2.19 -6.38 -11.26
C LEU A 374 3.26 -6.95 -12.20
N LEU A 375 3.08 -6.75 -13.49
CA LEU A 375 4.08 -6.98 -14.53
C LEU A 375 4.52 -5.60 -15.06
N THR A 376 5.80 -5.30 -14.93
CA THR A 376 6.28 -3.94 -15.17
C THR A 376 7.52 -3.93 -16.07
N ILE A 377 7.66 -2.88 -16.88
CA ILE A 377 8.83 -2.64 -17.70
C ILE A 377 9.65 -1.51 -17.10
N VAL A 378 10.92 -1.78 -16.86
CA VAL A 378 11.87 -0.80 -16.34
C VAL A 378 12.95 -0.46 -17.37
N SER A 379 13.55 0.71 -17.23
CA SER A 379 14.63 1.20 -18.10
C SER A 379 15.67 1.91 -17.24
N GLY A 380 16.93 1.66 -17.54
CA GLY A 380 18.10 2.27 -16.89
C GLY A 380 18.44 1.70 -15.51
N HIS A 381 17.45 1.32 -14.69
CA HIS A 381 17.63 0.72 -13.37
C HIS A 381 16.34 0.06 -12.89
N ALA A 382 16.46 -0.86 -11.94
CA ALA A 382 15.32 -1.42 -11.25
C ALA A 382 14.55 -0.35 -10.44
N ARG A 383 13.26 -0.54 -10.27
CA ARG A 383 12.37 0.36 -9.51
C ARG A 383 11.93 -0.32 -8.20
N GLN A 384 11.42 0.49 -7.27
CA GLN A 384 10.81 -0.06 -6.05
C GLN A 384 9.65 -0.98 -6.40
N GLY A 385 9.58 -2.12 -5.69
CA GLY A 385 8.42 -2.98 -5.64
C GLY A 385 7.40 -2.49 -4.61
N HIS A 386 6.44 -3.35 -4.29
CA HIS A 386 5.36 -3.06 -3.33
C HIS A 386 5.47 -3.99 -2.11
N PRO A 387 5.26 -3.54 -0.86
CA PRO A 387 5.42 -4.38 0.33
C PRO A 387 4.49 -5.60 0.37
N MET A 388 3.31 -5.50 -0.23
CA MET A 388 2.29 -6.54 -0.22
C MET A 388 2.21 -7.35 -1.52
N LEU A 389 2.56 -6.75 -2.66
CA LEU A 389 2.33 -7.34 -3.98
C LEU A 389 3.65 -7.67 -4.65
N ALA A 390 3.71 -8.81 -5.34
CA ALA A 390 4.82 -9.09 -6.22
C ALA A 390 4.82 -8.11 -7.40
N VAL A 391 5.94 -7.41 -7.61
CA VAL A 391 6.17 -6.52 -8.74
C VAL A 391 7.26 -7.14 -9.61
N ILE A 392 6.83 -7.84 -10.66
CA ILE A 392 7.71 -8.46 -11.65
C ILE A 392 8.27 -7.35 -12.52
N GLN A 393 9.59 -7.22 -12.56
CA GLN A 393 10.27 -6.21 -13.36
C GLN A 393 11.00 -6.84 -14.53
N VAL A 394 10.64 -6.44 -15.75
CA VAL A 394 11.33 -6.86 -16.95
C VAL A 394 11.95 -5.66 -17.66
N ALA A 395 13.00 -5.89 -18.44
CA ALA A 395 13.65 -4.86 -19.23
C ALA A 395 13.94 -5.38 -20.64
N GLU A 396 14.02 -4.48 -21.61
CA GLU A 396 14.47 -4.84 -22.95
C GLU A 396 15.94 -5.28 -22.96
N SER A 397 16.30 -6.22 -23.82
CA SER A 397 17.68 -6.73 -23.91
C SER A 397 18.73 -5.65 -24.19
N SER A 398 18.33 -4.53 -24.79
CA SER A 398 19.16 -3.34 -24.95
C SER A 398 19.62 -2.71 -23.62
N GLN A 399 18.91 -2.99 -22.52
CA GLN A 399 19.20 -2.47 -21.18
C GLN A 399 20.16 -3.35 -20.36
N ARG A 400 20.60 -4.51 -20.89
CA ARG A 400 21.46 -5.47 -20.15
C ARG A 400 22.77 -4.87 -19.62
N ALA A 401 23.31 -3.85 -20.28
CA ALA A 401 24.54 -3.18 -19.86
C ALA A 401 24.28 -2.16 -18.74
N ALA A 402 23.04 -1.68 -18.57
CA ALA A 402 22.67 -0.65 -17.61
C ALA A 402 22.09 -1.21 -16.31
N ILE A 403 21.48 -2.41 -16.35
CA ILE A 403 20.77 -3.03 -15.21
C ILE A 403 21.45 -4.34 -14.85
N ALA A 404 21.80 -4.51 -13.57
CA ALA A 404 22.33 -5.78 -13.07
C ALA A 404 21.27 -6.90 -13.21
N ALA A 405 21.73 -8.09 -13.61
CA ALA A 405 20.82 -9.20 -13.89
C ALA A 405 20.01 -9.66 -12.67
N ASP A 406 20.57 -9.51 -11.46
CA ASP A 406 19.94 -9.89 -10.21
C ASP A 406 18.91 -8.85 -9.71
N ASP A 407 18.86 -7.65 -10.33
CA ASP A 407 17.96 -6.57 -9.93
C ASP A 407 16.60 -6.65 -10.62
N ILE A 408 16.47 -7.48 -11.67
CA ILE A 408 15.23 -7.66 -12.42
C ILE A 408 14.89 -9.13 -12.66
N ASP A 409 13.65 -9.38 -13.04
CA ASP A 409 13.16 -10.75 -13.19
C ASP A 409 13.46 -11.35 -14.56
N PHE A 410 13.44 -10.55 -15.64
CA PHE A 410 13.64 -11.08 -16.99
C PHE A 410 14.08 -9.98 -17.97
N PHE A 411 14.89 -10.38 -18.97
CA PHE A 411 15.22 -9.54 -20.13
C PHE A 411 14.49 -10.02 -21.37
N LEU A 412 13.65 -9.14 -21.94
CA LEU A 412 12.90 -9.39 -23.16
C LEU A 412 13.83 -9.51 -24.37
N SER A 413 13.52 -10.44 -25.27
CA SER A 413 14.30 -10.68 -26.48
C SER A 413 14.02 -9.67 -27.60
N GLY A 414 12.82 -9.07 -27.59
CA GLY A 414 12.25 -8.24 -28.66
C GLY A 414 11.39 -9.02 -29.64
N GLU A 415 11.36 -10.37 -29.53
CA GLU A 415 10.51 -11.23 -30.32
C GLU A 415 9.15 -11.44 -29.65
N ALA A 416 8.12 -10.79 -30.13
CA ALA A 416 6.83 -10.66 -29.43
C ALA A 416 6.21 -11.99 -28.98
N ALA A 417 6.23 -13.05 -29.80
CA ALA A 417 5.65 -14.35 -29.48
C ALA A 417 6.46 -15.10 -28.42
N SER A 418 7.80 -15.04 -28.49
CA SER A 418 8.70 -15.63 -27.49
C SER A 418 8.59 -14.91 -26.15
N ASP A 419 8.56 -13.58 -26.20
CA ASP A 419 8.43 -12.75 -25.01
C ASP A 419 7.06 -12.92 -24.35
N GLN A 420 5.96 -13.04 -25.12
CA GLN A 420 4.63 -13.36 -24.58
C GLN A 420 4.65 -14.66 -23.77
N ALA A 421 5.15 -15.77 -24.36
CA ALA A 421 5.20 -17.06 -23.69
C ALA A 421 6.05 -17.01 -22.40
N ALA A 422 7.19 -16.32 -22.46
CA ALA A 422 8.05 -16.12 -21.28
C ALA A 422 7.38 -15.30 -20.18
N LEU A 423 6.64 -14.24 -20.53
CA LEU A 423 5.92 -13.40 -19.59
C LEU A 423 4.73 -14.14 -18.95
N GLU A 424 3.97 -14.91 -19.72
CA GLU A 424 2.87 -15.73 -19.22
C GLU A 424 3.37 -16.78 -18.21
N LYS A 425 4.49 -17.46 -18.55
CA LYS A 425 5.14 -18.38 -17.64
C LYS A 425 5.64 -17.67 -16.37
N LEU A 426 6.30 -16.54 -16.51
CA LEU A 426 6.82 -15.76 -15.38
C LEU A 426 5.69 -15.30 -14.44
N LEU A 427 4.57 -14.85 -14.99
CA LEU A 427 3.35 -14.53 -14.22
C LEU A 427 2.84 -15.76 -13.47
N ALA A 428 2.79 -16.92 -14.11
CA ALA A 428 2.34 -18.16 -13.49
C ALA A 428 3.28 -18.60 -12.35
N ASP A 429 4.60 -18.58 -12.58
CA ASP A 429 5.61 -18.97 -11.59
C ASP A 429 5.58 -18.07 -10.35
N VAL A 430 5.43 -16.75 -10.55
CA VAL A 430 5.37 -15.80 -9.43
C VAL A 430 4.03 -15.88 -8.70
N ALA A 431 2.92 -15.94 -9.43
CA ALA A 431 1.59 -16.08 -8.83
C ALA A 431 1.44 -17.38 -8.04
N GLY A 432 2.05 -18.47 -8.52
CA GLY A 432 2.06 -19.77 -7.87
C GLY A 432 3.07 -19.92 -6.72
N GLY A 433 3.90 -18.90 -6.47
CA GLY A 433 4.93 -18.92 -5.42
C GLY A 433 6.15 -19.78 -5.77
N GLU A 434 6.29 -20.24 -7.02
CA GLU A 434 7.46 -20.99 -7.51
C GLU A 434 8.67 -20.07 -7.71
N ARG A 435 8.42 -18.78 -7.87
CA ARG A 435 9.43 -17.72 -8.00
C ARG A 435 9.05 -16.49 -7.19
N THR A 436 10.04 -15.90 -6.51
CA THR A 436 9.90 -14.61 -5.84
C THR A 436 10.40 -13.50 -6.76
N ALA A 437 9.64 -12.43 -6.94
CA ALA A 437 10.07 -11.26 -7.71
C ALA A 437 11.32 -10.61 -7.08
N ALA A 438 12.27 -10.18 -7.89
CA ALA A 438 13.57 -9.66 -7.47
C ALA A 438 13.47 -8.52 -6.45
N ALA A 439 12.61 -7.53 -6.71
CA ALA A 439 12.39 -6.42 -5.78
C ALA A 439 11.88 -6.88 -4.40
N SER A 440 11.00 -7.89 -4.35
CA SER A 440 10.52 -8.48 -3.09
C SER A 440 11.60 -9.28 -2.38
N ALA A 441 12.38 -10.07 -3.11
CA ALA A 441 13.47 -10.87 -2.56
C ALA A 441 14.58 -10.00 -1.92
N GLN A 442 14.84 -8.83 -2.51
CA GLN A 442 15.83 -7.87 -2.03
C GLN A 442 15.28 -6.91 -0.97
N GLY A 443 13.97 -6.91 -0.71
CA GLY A 443 13.32 -5.94 0.18
C GLY A 443 13.34 -4.51 -0.39
N PHE A 444 13.56 -4.35 -1.69
CA PHE A 444 13.52 -3.06 -2.38
C PHE A 444 12.09 -2.66 -2.70
N VAL A 445 11.34 -2.34 -1.66
CA VAL A 445 9.90 -2.05 -1.71
C VAL A 445 9.57 -0.71 -1.06
N ASP A 446 8.54 -0.05 -1.55
CA ASP A 446 8.04 1.20 -0.99
C ASP A 446 6.52 1.29 -1.13
N PHE A 447 5.91 2.15 -0.30
CA PHE A 447 4.47 2.36 -0.27
C PHE A 447 4.17 3.82 0.04
N GLN A 448 3.41 4.47 -0.83
CA GLN A 448 3.02 5.87 -0.65
C GLN A 448 1.70 6.16 -1.36
N PHE A 449 0.74 6.75 -0.65
CA PHE A 449 -0.45 7.29 -1.29
C PHE A 449 -0.13 8.57 -2.05
N THR A 450 -0.79 8.77 -3.19
CA THR A 450 -0.78 10.08 -3.84
C THR A 450 -1.60 11.08 -3.03
N ARG A 451 -1.27 12.36 -3.16
CA ARG A 451 -2.09 13.46 -2.62
C ARG A 451 -3.11 13.95 -3.64
N GLY A 452 -3.06 13.41 -4.85
CA GLY A 452 -3.87 13.84 -5.97
C GLY A 452 -3.57 15.27 -6.41
N LEU A 453 -4.19 15.70 -7.50
CA LEU A 453 -4.00 17.04 -8.05
C LEU A 453 -4.73 18.13 -7.23
N LEU A 454 -5.70 17.74 -6.42
CA LEU A 454 -6.51 18.64 -5.58
C LEU A 454 -6.16 18.51 -4.09
N GLY A 455 -5.20 17.67 -3.73
CA GLY A 455 -4.74 17.50 -2.36
C GLY A 455 -3.92 18.69 -1.87
N VAL A 456 -4.15 19.10 -0.62
CA VAL A 456 -3.38 20.15 0.04
C VAL A 456 -2.63 19.54 1.21
N THR A 457 -1.36 19.91 1.34
CA THR A 457 -0.55 19.58 2.53
C THR A 457 -0.40 20.84 3.38
N SER A 458 -0.60 20.72 4.66
CA SER A 458 -0.34 21.77 5.65
C SER A 458 1.00 21.56 6.31
#